data_731ba59cf1f565f5b5715b032d2f08ce
#
_entry.id   731ba59cf1f565f5b5715b032d2f08ce
#
_cell.length_a   1.000
_cell.length_b   1.000
_cell.length_c   1.000
_cell.angle_alpha   90.00
_cell.angle_beta   90.00
_cell.angle_gamma   90.00
#
_symmetry.space_group_name_H-M   'P 1'
#
loop_
_entity.id
_entity.type
_entity.pdbx_description
1 polymer ?
#
loop_
_entity_poly.entity_id
_entity_poly.type
_entity_poly.pdbx_seq_one_letter_code
_entity_poly.pdbx_strand_id
1 'polypeptide(L)'
;MNGSMTSAGEQVNQPESRASVVRNADAGDSIKFALLHFLPYLLRGVFTRNRFWTFVFAGIDSDAHVVKFCQQLRSKYRSDLIYLSLVGGKSLLVFSESGIRHVLDHSPSIYGDADLKSKGMSHFQPNALTISQGEEWIERRLFNEAVLNSHRGVHEYSEAFLGMIKSEVERSLRQIGKHFGWEDFDRLFKRIMLQIIFGAAAESDSELPDRLHKMMLESNWIFLLGKSREFDAFYGKIRHYLASPQPDSLTALCPHAPQTDGTRVENQIPHWMFAMMETLATNTLRALALISAHPAAEERVRLNINKNQSFSAADIHSFTYLEGCLQEAMRLWPTTAMLARKTLTEDELCGNLIPAKTQVIILNTFNHRDAETLYFADSFKPEWWLERKADYHFNHLSNGTQVCAGKNLALYIGTAVLAELLRRGRYKLRRPVLNSSRPLPHSFNEFQTRLERIPAF
;
A
#
# COMPACT_ATOMS: atom_id res chain seq x y z
N MET A 1 6.66 -53.59 -15.81
CA MET A 1 7.66 -52.54 -16.11
C MET A 1 7.17 -51.26 -15.52
N ASN A 2 7.66 -50.94 -14.31
CA ASN A 2 7.31 -49.75 -13.57
C ASN A 2 8.27 -48.60 -13.97
N GLY A 3 7.75 -47.60 -14.59
CA GLY A 3 8.48 -46.34 -14.88
C GLY A 3 8.09 -45.29 -13.86
N SER A 4 8.92 -45.07 -12.85
CA SER A 4 8.81 -43.96 -11.91
C SER A 4 9.21 -42.67 -12.60
N MET A 5 8.24 -41.76 -12.80
CA MET A 5 8.54 -40.37 -13.12
C MET A 5 9.01 -39.64 -11.86
N THR A 6 10.28 -39.41 -11.76
CA THR A 6 10.88 -38.52 -10.76
C THR A 6 10.53 -37.07 -11.10
N SER A 7 9.77 -36.41 -10.23
CA SER A 7 9.56 -34.99 -10.26
C SER A 7 10.89 -34.26 -10.01
N ALA A 8 11.42 -33.57 -11.01
CA ALA A 8 12.52 -32.62 -10.85
C ALA A 8 12.02 -31.45 -9.98
N GLY A 9 12.33 -31.50 -8.68
CA GLY A 9 12.21 -30.34 -7.82
C GLY A 9 13.19 -29.26 -8.28
N GLU A 10 12.69 -28.15 -8.78
CA GLU A 10 13.50 -26.95 -8.99
C GLU A 10 14.09 -26.54 -7.63
N GLN A 11 15.37 -26.82 -7.46
CA GLN A 11 16.15 -26.29 -6.35
C GLN A 11 16.20 -24.76 -6.53
N VAL A 12 15.43 -24.05 -5.70
CA VAL A 12 15.63 -22.62 -5.48
C VAL A 12 17.04 -22.49 -4.91
N ASN A 13 17.98 -21.98 -5.72
CA ASN A 13 19.28 -21.56 -5.23
C ASN A 13 19.06 -20.56 -4.10
N GLN A 14 19.23 -21.00 -2.86
CA GLN A 14 19.31 -20.05 -1.74
C GLN A 14 20.60 -19.24 -1.97
N PRO A 15 20.54 -17.90 -2.09
CA PRO A 15 21.72 -17.11 -2.20
C PRO A 15 22.57 -17.33 -0.95
N GLU A 16 23.86 -17.57 -1.13
CA GLU A 16 24.84 -17.63 -0.03
C GLU A 16 24.57 -16.48 0.93
N SER A 17 24.41 -16.77 2.23
CA SER A 17 24.16 -15.75 3.24
C SER A 17 25.31 -14.76 3.23
N ARG A 18 25.09 -13.58 2.66
CA ARG A 18 26.07 -12.50 2.71
C ARG A 18 26.32 -12.15 4.17
N ALA A 19 27.57 -11.85 4.50
CA ALA A 19 27.95 -11.54 5.87
C ALA A 19 27.05 -10.43 6.44
N SER A 20 26.46 -10.68 7.61
CA SER A 20 25.60 -9.74 8.32
C SER A 20 26.35 -8.59 9.01
N VAL A 21 27.63 -8.36 8.66
CA VAL A 21 28.45 -7.30 9.25
C VAL A 21 28.03 -5.94 8.68
N VAL A 22 27.67 -5.03 9.58
CA VAL A 22 27.31 -3.65 9.20
C VAL A 22 28.51 -2.95 8.52
N ARG A 23 28.26 -2.31 7.38
CA ARG A 23 29.24 -1.54 6.62
C ARG A 23 28.84 -0.06 6.53
N ASN A 24 29.82 0.83 6.40
CA ASN A 24 29.55 2.24 6.15
C ASN A 24 29.81 2.53 4.67
N ALA A 25 28.80 3.08 3.99
CA ALA A 25 28.96 3.59 2.65
C ALA A 25 29.79 4.87 2.66
N ASP A 26 30.52 5.09 1.58
CA ASP A 26 31.23 6.35 1.39
C ASP A 26 30.27 7.53 1.12
N ALA A 27 30.83 8.74 1.16
CA ALA A 27 30.03 9.96 0.96
C ALA A 27 29.42 10.03 -0.45
N GLY A 28 30.13 9.53 -1.48
CA GLY A 28 29.66 9.52 -2.85
C GLY A 28 28.43 8.63 -3.02
N ASP A 29 28.45 7.42 -2.44
CA ASP A 29 27.29 6.50 -2.47
C ASP A 29 26.12 7.04 -1.67
N SER A 30 26.38 7.69 -0.52
CA SER A 30 25.32 8.32 0.28
C SER A 30 24.64 9.45 -0.47
N ILE A 31 25.39 10.32 -1.16
CA ILE A 31 24.85 11.39 -2.01
C ILE A 31 24.09 10.80 -3.19
N LYS A 32 24.65 9.80 -3.85
CA LYS A 32 24.00 9.13 -4.99
C LYS A 32 22.67 8.50 -4.60
N PHE A 33 22.61 7.84 -3.44
CA PHE A 33 21.35 7.31 -2.90
C PHE A 33 20.32 8.41 -2.65
N ALA A 34 20.75 9.52 -2.03
CA ALA A 34 19.87 10.67 -1.78
C ALA A 34 19.27 11.24 -3.07
N LEU A 35 20.10 11.36 -4.14
CA LEU A 35 19.65 11.87 -5.44
C LEU A 35 18.74 10.88 -6.20
N LEU A 36 19.02 9.58 -6.11
CA LEU A 36 18.25 8.58 -6.83
C LEU A 36 16.92 8.21 -6.13
N HIS A 37 16.91 8.20 -4.80
CA HIS A 37 15.74 7.76 -4.03
C HIS A 37 15.01 8.92 -3.35
N PHE A 38 15.68 9.66 -2.45
CA PHE A 38 15.00 10.66 -1.63
C PHE A 38 14.51 11.87 -2.44
N LEU A 39 15.31 12.39 -3.36
CA LEU A 39 14.89 13.54 -4.17
C LEU A 39 13.65 13.22 -5.03
N PRO A 40 13.62 12.14 -5.82
CA PRO A 40 12.41 11.73 -6.54
C PRO A 40 11.22 11.44 -5.61
N TYR A 41 11.45 10.82 -4.45
CA TYR A 41 10.40 10.50 -3.49
C TYR A 41 9.74 11.77 -2.94
N LEU A 42 10.53 12.77 -2.53
CA LEU A 42 10.03 14.05 -2.03
C LEU A 42 9.32 14.87 -3.12
N LEU A 43 9.90 14.96 -4.32
CA LEU A 43 9.32 15.72 -5.43
C LEU A 43 8.00 15.09 -5.93
N ARG A 44 7.92 13.75 -5.99
CA ARG A 44 6.66 13.07 -6.31
C ARG A 44 5.58 13.26 -5.24
N GLY A 45 5.96 13.68 -4.04
CA GLY A 45 5.06 13.84 -2.89
C GLY A 45 4.95 12.56 -2.04
N VAL A 46 5.05 12.75 -0.74
CA VAL A 46 5.08 11.66 0.26
C VAL A 46 3.68 11.15 0.57
N PHE A 47 2.72 12.07 0.78
CA PHE A 47 1.36 11.76 1.23
C PHE A 47 0.35 11.79 0.09
N THR A 48 0.50 12.69 -0.85
CA THR A 48 -0.28 12.69 -2.10
C THR A 48 0.62 13.02 -3.28
N ARG A 49 0.36 12.39 -4.43
CA ARG A 49 1.28 12.42 -5.56
C ARG A 49 1.15 13.68 -6.40
N ASN A 50 2.28 14.30 -6.74
CA ASN A 50 2.38 15.39 -7.70
C ASN A 50 2.40 14.82 -9.13
N ARG A 51 1.42 15.22 -9.95
CA ARG A 51 1.23 14.71 -11.32
C ARG A 51 2.43 14.97 -12.24
N PHE A 52 3.01 16.18 -12.17
CA PHE A 52 4.14 16.55 -13.00
C PHE A 52 5.38 15.74 -12.67
N TRP A 53 5.76 15.67 -11.40
CA TRP A 53 6.93 14.91 -11.00
C TRP A 53 6.74 13.39 -11.15
N THR A 54 5.53 12.88 -10.96
CA THR A 54 5.22 11.47 -11.26
C THR A 54 5.41 11.20 -12.75
N PHE A 55 4.99 12.11 -13.63
CA PHE A 55 5.22 11.98 -15.08
C PHE A 55 6.72 11.96 -15.42
N VAL A 56 7.49 12.90 -14.88
CA VAL A 56 8.94 12.99 -15.15
C VAL A 56 9.66 11.72 -14.71
N PHE A 57 9.46 11.31 -13.45
CA PHE A 57 10.19 10.17 -12.89
C PHE A 57 9.72 8.81 -13.41
N ALA A 58 8.45 8.66 -13.76
CA ALA A 58 7.99 7.46 -14.45
C ALA A 58 8.50 7.40 -15.89
N GLY A 59 8.66 8.55 -16.56
CA GLY A 59 9.19 8.63 -17.91
C GLY A 59 10.64 8.13 -18.06
N ILE A 60 11.45 8.30 -17.02
CA ILE A 60 12.84 7.82 -16.96
C ILE A 60 13.00 6.51 -16.17
N ASP A 61 11.90 5.91 -15.75
CA ASP A 61 11.87 4.72 -14.88
C ASP A 61 12.81 4.83 -13.67
N SER A 62 12.65 5.94 -12.90
CA SER A 62 13.57 6.31 -11.83
C SER A 62 13.77 5.20 -10.78
N ASP A 63 12.72 4.41 -10.51
CA ASP A 63 12.78 3.36 -9.49
C ASP A 63 13.67 2.18 -9.94
N ALA A 64 13.84 1.94 -11.27
CA ALA A 64 14.80 0.98 -11.79
C ALA A 64 16.26 1.36 -11.45
N HIS A 65 16.56 2.67 -11.46
CA HIS A 65 17.88 3.17 -11.08
C HIS A 65 18.16 2.96 -9.58
N VAL A 66 17.12 3.10 -8.73
CA VAL A 66 17.22 2.80 -7.29
C VAL A 66 17.51 1.32 -7.07
N VAL A 67 16.75 0.43 -7.71
CA VAL A 67 16.95 -1.03 -7.58
C VAL A 67 18.37 -1.42 -8.00
N LYS A 68 18.79 -1.01 -9.18
CA LYS A 68 20.15 -1.28 -9.69
C LYS A 68 21.24 -0.74 -8.75
N PHE A 69 21.03 0.45 -8.20
CA PHE A 69 22.01 1.05 -7.28
C PHE A 69 22.08 0.31 -5.95
N CYS A 70 20.95 -0.16 -5.41
CA CYS A 70 20.96 -0.98 -4.19
C CYS A 70 21.66 -2.33 -4.41
N GLN A 71 21.50 -2.97 -5.57
CA GLN A 71 22.28 -4.17 -5.94
C GLN A 71 23.78 -3.88 -5.98
N GLN A 72 24.17 -2.75 -6.58
CA GLN A 72 25.58 -2.30 -6.59
C GLN A 72 26.13 -2.04 -5.19
N LEU A 73 25.35 -1.41 -4.29
CA LEU A 73 25.73 -1.20 -2.89
C LEU A 73 25.97 -2.55 -2.18
N ARG A 74 25.03 -3.48 -2.27
CA ARG A 74 25.15 -4.82 -1.67
C ARG A 74 26.38 -5.55 -2.18
N SER A 75 26.63 -5.49 -3.48
CA SER A 75 27.83 -6.11 -4.10
C SER A 75 29.12 -5.45 -3.66
N LYS A 76 29.18 -4.09 -3.66
CA LYS A 76 30.38 -3.32 -3.29
C LYS A 76 30.76 -3.54 -1.83
N TYR A 77 29.80 -3.45 -0.92
CA TYR A 77 30.03 -3.56 0.53
C TYR A 77 29.93 -4.99 1.06
N ARG A 78 29.47 -5.94 0.25
CA ARG A 78 29.26 -7.35 0.60
C ARG A 78 28.49 -7.51 1.91
N SER A 79 27.44 -6.71 2.09
CA SER A 79 26.59 -6.69 3.29
C SER A 79 25.16 -6.34 2.95
N ASP A 80 24.22 -6.89 3.73
CA ASP A 80 22.80 -6.54 3.72
C ASP A 80 22.45 -5.45 4.75
N LEU A 81 23.45 -4.95 5.53
CA LEU A 81 23.31 -3.89 6.50
C LEU A 81 24.30 -2.77 6.18
N ILE A 82 23.82 -1.65 5.63
CA ILE A 82 24.68 -0.58 5.13
C ILE A 82 24.26 0.77 5.71
N TYR A 83 25.15 1.42 6.45
CA TYR A 83 24.97 2.80 6.87
C TYR A 83 25.22 3.77 5.72
N LEU A 84 24.26 4.67 5.53
CA LEU A 84 24.39 5.87 4.70
C LEU A 84 24.50 7.12 5.58
N SER A 85 25.29 8.10 5.15
CA SER A 85 25.32 9.43 5.75
C SER A 85 24.35 10.34 5.01
N LEU A 86 23.15 10.54 5.58
CA LEU A 86 22.08 11.32 4.99
C LEU A 86 21.83 12.61 5.77
N VAL A 87 21.03 13.52 5.19
CA VAL A 87 20.56 14.71 5.92
C VAL A 87 19.74 14.24 7.13
N GLY A 88 20.19 14.60 8.32
CA GLY A 88 19.57 14.13 9.58
C GLY A 88 20.39 13.05 10.31
N GLY A 89 21.51 12.59 9.75
CA GLY A 89 22.42 11.65 10.41
C GLY A 89 22.64 10.34 9.67
N LYS A 90 23.15 9.35 10.38
CA LYS A 90 23.36 8.00 9.81
C LYS A 90 22.02 7.26 9.71
N SER A 91 21.78 6.66 8.57
CA SER A 91 20.61 5.81 8.30
C SER A 91 21.07 4.42 7.88
N LEU A 92 20.53 3.39 8.51
CA LEU A 92 20.82 1.99 8.22
C LEU A 92 19.85 1.46 7.17
N LEU A 93 20.36 1.06 6.00
CA LEU A 93 19.60 0.26 5.04
C LEU A 93 19.62 -1.20 5.48
N VAL A 94 18.46 -1.84 5.47
CA VAL A 94 18.28 -3.26 5.78
C VAL A 94 17.72 -3.97 4.54
N PHE A 95 18.48 -4.92 4.00
CA PHE A 95 18.15 -5.64 2.77
C PHE A 95 17.80 -7.12 3.01
N SER A 96 18.34 -7.76 4.08
CA SER A 96 18.05 -9.16 4.36
C SER A 96 16.64 -9.37 4.91
N GLU A 97 15.98 -10.46 4.51
CA GLU A 97 14.67 -10.83 5.05
C GLU A 97 14.71 -10.97 6.58
N SER A 98 15.74 -11.61 7.12
CA SER A 98 15.92 -11.78 8.57
C SER A 98 16.02 -10.45 9.32
N GLY A 99 16.77 -9.48 8.78
CA GLY A 99 16.87 -8.14 9.33
C GLY A 99 15.55 -7.36 9.24
N ILE A 100 14.86 -7.45 8.10
CA ILE A 100 13.54 -6.84 7.91
C ILE A 100 12.53 -7.43 8.91
N ARG A 101 12.50 -8.75 9.04
CA ARG A 101 11.65 -9.47 10.02
C ARG A 101 11.93 -8.98 11.43
N HIS A 102 13.19 -8.94 11.84
CA HIS A 102 13.57 -8.48 13.18
C HIS A 102 13.05 -7.05 13.44
N VAL A 103 13.30 -6.12 12.52
CA VAL A 103 12.84 -4.72 12.67
C VAL A 103 11.32 -4.63 12.76
N LEU A 104 10.58 -5.36 11.92
CA LEU A 104 9.12 -5.26 11.87
C LEU A 104 8.43 -5.98 13.04
N ASP A 105 8.99 -7.10 13.51
CA ASP A 105 8.46 -7.84 14.65
C ASP A 105 8.70 -7.09 15.99
N HIS A 106 9.75 -6.26 16.08
CA HIS A 106 10.04 -5.43 17.26
C HIS A 106 9.56 -3.97 17.11
N SER A 107 8.74 -3.67 16.09
CA SER A 107 8.06 -2.38 15.96
C SER A 107 6.70 -2.42 16.69
N PRO A 108 6.24 -1.35 17.36
CA PRO A 108 6.95 -0.09 17.59
C PRO A 108 7.78 -0.06 18.87
N SER A 109 7.94 -1.18 19.59
CA SER A 109 8.55 -1.22 20.93
C SER A 109 10.03 -0.82 20.93
N ILE A 110 10.81 -1.37 19.99
CA ILE A 110 12.24 -1.04 19.81
C ILE A 110 12.42 -0.13 18.59
N TYR A 111 11.66 -0.38 17.50
CA TYR A 111 11.73 0.37 16.25
C TYR A 111 10.48 1.24 16.07
N GLY A 112 10.50 2.44 16.64
CA GLY A 112 9.44 3.43 16.47
C GLY A 112 9.42 4.06 15.07
N ASP A 113 8.40 4.85 14.78
CA ASP A 113 8.31 5.57 13.51
C ASP A 113 9.37 6.68 13.39
N ALA A 114 9.85 6.93 12.17
CA ALA A 114 10.80 8.01 11.90
C ALA A 114 10.16 9.38 12.17
N ASP A 115 10.95 10.31 12.75
CA ASP A 115 10.48 11.63 13.18
C ASP A 115 9.83 12.44 12.04
N LEU A 116 10.40 12.37 10.83
CA LEU A 116 9.84 13.07 9.64
C LEU A 116 8.48 12.54 9.23
N LYS A 117 8.28 11.20 9.29
CA LYS A 117 6.98 10.59 9.02
C LYS A 117 5.96 11.06 10.05
N SER A 118 6.28 10.96 11.33
CA SER A 118 5.40 11.36 12.44
C SER A 118 5.02 12.82 12.33
N LYS A 119 5.98 13.72 12.04
CA LYS A 119 5.73 15.14 11.86
C LYS A 119 4.80 15.43 10.67
N GLY A 120 5.03 14.80 9.53
CA GLY A 120 4.21 15.02 8.34
C GLY A 120 2.80 14.48 8.52
N MET A 121 2.65 13.27 9.09
CA MET A 121 1.33 12.68 9.32
C MET A 121 0.53 13.40 10.41
N SER A 122 1.18 13.90 11.46
CA SER A 122 0.48 14.63 12.53
C SER A 122 -0.22 15.90 12.07
N HIS A 123 0.15 16.45 10.90
CA HIS A 123 -0.49 17.62 10.33
C HIS A 123 -1.98 17.39 9.99
N PHE A 124 -2.34 16.18 9.55
CA PHE A 124 -3.73 15.83 9.18
C PHE A 124 -4.33 14.72 10.04
N GLN A 125 -3.51 13.95 10.79
CA GLN A 125 -3.95 12.87 11.67
C GLN A 125 -3.05 12.78 12.92
N PRO A 126 -3.13 13.76 13.85
CA PRO A 126 -2.14 13.95 14.90
C PRO A 126 -2.01 12.78 15.90
N ASN A 127 -3.07 12.01 16.11
CA ASN A 127 -3.08 10.87 17.04
C ASN A 127 -3.44 9.55 16.34
N ALA A 128 -3.05 9.39 15.06
CA ALA A 128 -3.32 8.16 14.34
C ALA A 128 -2.45 6.99 14.85
N LEU A 129 -3.00 5.78 14.77
CA LEU A 129 -2.30 4.53 15.10
C LEU A 129 -0.90 4.47 14.49
N THR A 130 -0.77 4.87 13.24
CA THR A 130 0.47 4.75 12.43
C THR A 130 1.63 5.63 12.88
N ILE A 131 1.41 6.54 13.84
CA ILE A 131 2.44 7.41 14.44
C ILE A 131 2.43 7.36 15.97
N SER A 132 1.76 6.37 16.55
CA SER A 132 1.64 6.16 17.99
C SER A 132 2.72 5.22 18.52
N GLN A 133 3.00 5.31 19.81
CA GLN A 133 3.97 4.45 20.51
C GLN A 133 3.44 4.09 21.91
N GLY A 134 4.04 3.08 22.55
CA GLY A 134 3.71 2.69 23.92
C GLY A 134 2.25 2.28 24.11
N GLU A 135 1.66 2.67 25.23
CA GLU A 135 0.28 2.32 25.59
C GLU A 135 -0.74 2.89 24.62
N GLU A 136 -0.55 4.14 24.15
CA GLU A 136 -1.43 4.75 23.16
C GLU A 136 -1.48 3.96 21.84
N TRP A 137 -0.36 3.34 21.45
CA TRP A 137 -0.33 2.48 20.27
C TRP A 137 -1.17 1.22 20.50
N ILE A 138 -1.08 0.59 21.68
CA ILE A 138 -1.86 -0.61 22.01
C ILE A 138 -3.36 -0.29 21.97
N GLU A 139 -3.78 0.78 22.60
CA GLU A 139 -5.19 1.19 22.66
C GLU A 139 -5.75 1.49 21.26
N ARG A 140 -5.00 2.29 20.47
CA ARG A 140 -5.39 2.64 19.10
C ARG A 140 -5.35 1.42 18.18
N ARG A 141 -4.44 0.48 18.43
CA ARG A 141 -4.36 -0.80 17.68
C ARG A 141 -5.59 -1.64 17.93
N LEU A 142 -5.96 -1.88 19.18
CA LEU A 142 -7.15 -2.66 19.55
C LEU A 142 -8.43 -2.04 18.98
N PHE A 143 -8.57 -0.72 19.05
CA PHE A 143 -9.70 -0.01 18.47
C PHE A 143 -9.77 -0.22 16.95
N ASN A 144 -8.68 0.04 16.22
CA ASN A 144 -8.66 -0.11 14.76
C ASN A 144 -8.91 -1.56 14.33
N GLU A 145 -8.34 -2.54 15.03
CA GLU A 145 -8.55 -3.96 14.74
C GLU A 145 -10.00 -4.39 14.95
N ALA A 146 -10.65 -3.88 15.98
CA ALA A 146 -12.06 -4.16 16.23
C ALA A 146 -12.95 -3.55 15.15
N VAL A 147 -12.81 -2.25 14.84
CA VAL A 147 -13.63 -1.57 13.84
C VAL A 147 -13.38 -2.12 12.42
N LEU A 148 -12.13 -2.42 12.06
CA LEU A 148 -11.76 -2.92 10.72
C LEU A 148 -11.89 -4.45 10.60
N ASN A 149 -12.33 -5.14 11.67
CA ASN A 149 -12.45 -6.59 11.76
C ASN A 149 -11.18 -7.34 11.31
N SER A 150 -10.00 -6.90 11.78
CA SER A 150 -8.69 -7.39 11.34
C SER A 150 -8.52 -8.91 11.45
N HIS A 151 -9.16 -9.54 12.44
CA HIS A 151 -9.08 -10.97 12.70
C HIS A 151 -10.07 -11.82 11.88
N ARG A 152 -10.93 -11.18 11.08
CA ARG A 152 -11.88 -11.88 10.20
C ARG A 152 -11.41 -11.83 8.76
N GLY A 153 -11.54 -12.94 8.03
CA GLY A 153 -11.29 -12.96 6.59
C GLY A 153 -12.27 -12.07 5.80
N VAL A 154 -13.50 -11.91 6.33
CA VAL A 154 -14.57 -11.10 5.75
C VAL A 154 -15.14 -10.19 6.84
N HIS A 155 -15.23 -8.90 6.55
CA HIS A 155 -15.77 -7.90 7.47
C HIS A 155 -17.27 -8.16 7.74
N GLU A 156 -17.76 -7.89 8.95
CA GLU A 156 -19.17 -8.14 9.30
C GLU A 156 -20.18 -7.36 8.45
N TYR A 157 -19.81 -6.17 7.95
CA TYR A 157 -20.64 -5.38 7.02
C TYR A 157 -20.29 -5.60 5.56
N SER A 158 -19.59 -6.67 5.22
CA SER A 158 -19.11 -6.93 3.85
C SER A 158 -20.24 -7.02 2.81
N GLU A 159 -21.41 -7.56 3.15
CA GLU A 159 -22.56 -7.58 2.22
C GLU A 159 -23.09 -6.16 1.95
N ALA A 160 -23.21 -5.33 2.98
CA ALA A 160 -23.60 -3.94 2.81
C ALA A 160 -22.58 -3.17 1.98
N PHE A 161 -21.28 -3.34 2.26
CA PHE A 161 -20.20 -2.74 1.49
C PHE A 161 -20.20 -3.19 0.04
N LEU A 162 -20.48 -4.47 -0.22
CA LEU A 162 -20.62 -4.97 -1.58
C LEU A 162 -21.81 -4.31 -2.31
N GLY A 163 -22.93 -4.11 -1.61
CA GLY A 163 -24.09 -3.37 -2.14
C GLY A 163 -23.72 -1.94 -2.55
N MET A 164 -23.00 -1.22 -1.69
CA MET A 164 -22.49 0.13 -1.98
C MET A 164 -21.54 0.13 -3.17
N ILE A 165 -20.59 -0.80 -3.22
CA ILE A 165 -19.62 -0.95 -4.32
C ILE A 165 -20.34 -1.22 -5.65
N LYS A 166 -21.30 -2.16 -5.67
CA LYS A 166 -22.09 -2.47 -6.87
C LYS A 166 -22.80 -1.25 -7.41
N SER A 167 -23.46 -0.49 -6.53
CA SER A 167 -24.19 0.72 -6.88
C SER A 167 -23.27 1.81 -7.44
N GLU A 168 -22.11 2.04 -6.79
CA GLU A 168 -21.16 3.06 -7.23
C GLU A 168 -20.42 2.71 -8.52
N VAL A 169 -20.04 1.44 -8.70
CA VAL A 169 -19.46 0.96 -9.97
C VAL A 169 -20.48 1.14 -11.10
N GLU A 170 -21.73 0.76 -10.89
CA GLU A 170 -22.79 0.92 -11.88
C GLU A 170 -23.04 2.39 -12.23
N ARG A 171 -23.14 3.26 -11.23
CA ARG A 171 -23.28 4.71 -11.41
C ARG A 171 -22.10 5.28 -12.20
N SER A 172 -20.87 4.95 -11.82
CA SER A 172 -19.65 5.41 -12.49
C SER A 172 -19.65 4.96 -13.95
N LEU A 173 -19.94 3.69 -14.23
CA LEU A 173 -19.94 3.17 -15.60
C LEU A 173 -21.04 3.76 -16.49
N ARG A 174 -22.15 4.30 -15.93
CA ARG A 174 -23.13 5.08 -16.68
C ARG A 174 -22.66 6.47 -17.06
N GLN A 175 -21.80 7.08 -16.22
CA GLN A 175 -21.28 8.43 -16.43
C GLN A 175 -20.01 8.46 -17.30
N ILE A 176 -19.26 7.36 -17.30
CA ILE A 176 -18.00 7.22 -18.03
C ILE A 176 -18.31 6.83 -19.48
N GLY A 177 -17.67 7.52 -20.42
CA GLY A 177 -17.71 7.15 -21.83
C GLY A 177 -16.89 5.89 -22.13
N LYS A 178 -16.30 5.85 -23.34
CA LYS A 178 -15.47 4.72 -23.78
C LYS A 178 -14.13 4.60 -23.02
N HIS A 179 -13.62 5.70 -22.48
CA HIS A 179 -12.31 5.78 -21.84
C HIS A 179 -12.47 5.94 -20.34
N PHE A 180 -11.63 5.21 -19.59
CA PHE A 180 -11.62 5.10 -18.15
C PHE A 180 -10.20 5.33 -17.63
N GLY A 181 -10.01 6.20 -16.66
CA GLY A 181 -8.69 6.59 -16.16
C GLY A 181 -8.67 6.94 -14.68
N TRP A 182 -7.60 7.60 -14.24
CA TRP A 182 -7.38 7.94 -12.84
C TRP A 182 -8.52 8.78 -12.25
N GLU A 183 -8.97 9.82 -12.95
CA GLU A 183 -10.02 10.72 -12.44
C GLU A 183 -11.34 9.99 -12.17
N ASP A 184 -11.61 8.94 -12.93
CA ASP A 184 -12.81 8.11 -12.75
C ASP A 184 -12.66 7.19 -11.54
N PHE A 185 -11.46 6.62 -11.35
CA PHE A 185 -11.13 5.84 -10.16
C PHE A 185 -11.12 6.69 -8.89
N ASP A 186 -10.53 7.86 -8.91
CA ASP A 186 -10.51 8.81 -7.78
C ASP A 186 -11.93 9.13 -7.31
N ARG A 187 -12.83 9.49 -8.25
CA ARG A 187 -14.24 9.75 -7.93
C ARG A 187 -14.96 8.52 -7.39
N LEU A 188 -14.74 7.38 -8.02
CA LEU A 188 -15.35 6.11 -7.58
C LEU A 188 -14.94 5.76 -6.15
N PHE A 189 -13.64 5.80 -5.87
CA PHE A 189 -13.13 5.43 -4.55
C PHE A 189 -13.46 6.45 -3.47
N LYS A 190 -13.51 7.75 -3.77
CA LYS A 190 -13.98 8.77 -2.82
C LYS A 190 -15.42 8.51 -2.38
N ARG A 191 -16.32 8.15 -3.29
CA ARG A 191 -17.72 7.82 -2.95
C ARG A 191 -17.84 6.51 -2.18
N ILE A 192 -17.14 5.46 -2.61
CA ILE A 192 -17.09 4.19 -1.88
C ILE A 192 -16.55 4.41 -0.47
N MET A 193 -15.47 5.15 -0.32
CA MET A 193 -14.85 5.48 0.97
C MET A 193 -15.83 6.21 1.91
N LEU A 194 -16.51 7.24 1.39
CA LEU A 194 -17.48 8.00 2.18
C LEU A 194 -18.61 7.10 2.70
N GLN A 195 -19.16 6.23 1.85
CA GLN A 195 -20.24 5.32 2.23
C GLN A 195 -19.77 4.25 3.22
N ILE A 196 -18.62 3.63 2.99
CA ILE A 196 -18.08 2.60 3.88
C ILE A 196 -17.75 3.20 5.26
N ILE A 197 -17.14 4.37 5.32
CA ILE A 197 -16.73 4.96 6.59
C ILE A 197 -17.92 5.59 7.33
N PHE A 198 -18.75 6.38 6.65
CA PHE A 198 -19.77 7.24 7.26
C PHE A 198 -21.21 6.83 6.97
N GLY A 199 -21.43 5.89 6.03
CA GLY A 199 -22.74 5.44 5.59
C GLY A 199 -23.23 6.16 4.34
N ALA A 200 -24.36 5.65 3.79
CA ALA A 200 -24.91 6.08 2.50
C ALA A 200 -25.21 7.59 2.43
N ALA A 201 -25.60 8.22 3.53
CA ALA A 201 -25.89 9.67 3.57
C ALA A 201 -24.67 10.56 3.28
N ALA A 202 -23.45 10.03 3.45
CA ALA A 202 -22.22 10.78 3.21
C ALA A 202 -21.76 10.75 1.73
N GLU A 203 -22.40 9.99 0.85
CA GLU A 203 -21.93 9.75 -0.51
C GLU A 203 -21.67 11.02 -1.34
N SER A 204 -22.41 12.10 -1.07
CA SER A 204 -22.32 13.37 -1.78
C SER A 204 -21.42 14.40 -1.11
N ASP A 205 -20.84 14.10 0.06
CA ASP A 205 -19.95 15.01 0.79
C ASP A 205 -18.55 15.08 0.16
N SER A 206 -18.46 15.74 -0.99
CA SER A 206 -17.16 15.94 -1.67
C SER A 206 -16.21 16.86 -0.89
N GLU A 207 -16.73 17.67 0.02
CA GLU A 207 -15.93 18.64 0.78
C GLU A 207 -14.96 17.94 1.76
N LEU A 208 -15.39 16.84 2.37
CA LEU A 208 -14.59 16.13 3.38
C LEU A 208 -13.31 15.53 2.78
N PRO A 209 -13.33 14.75 1.68
CA PRO A 209 -12.10 14.27 1.05
C PRO A 209 -11.24 15.38 0.44
N ASP A 210 -11.85 16.46 -0.06
CA ASP A 210 -11.09 17.59 -0.61
C ASP A 210 -10.32 18.36 0.48
N ARG A 211 -10.89 18.52 1.69
CA ARG A 211 -10.18 19.08 2.84
C ARG A 211 -9.01 18.22 3.28
N LEU A 212 -9.21 16.88 3.36
CA LEU A 212 -8.13 15.95 3.66
C LEU A 212 -7.01 16.06 2.61
N HIS A 213 -7.36 16.07 1.33
CA HIS A 213 -6.39 16.18 0.24
C HIS A 213 -5.56 17.46 0.33
N LYS A 214 -6.16 18.60 0.66
CA LYS A 214 -5.42 19.85 0.89
C LYS A 214 -4.43 19.75 2.04
N MET A 215 -4.84 19.19 3.18
CA MET A 215 -3.93 18.97 4.32
C MET A 215 -2.77 18.00 3.98
N MET A 216 -3.03 17.00 3.16
CA MET A 216 -1.99 16.08 2.67
C MET A 216 -1.03 16.76 1.70
N LEU A 217 -1.51 17.66 0.82
CA LEU A 217 -0.65 18.49 -0.03
C LEU A 217 0.27 19.40 0.81
N GLU A 218 -0.27 20.04 1.84
CA GLU A 218 0.52 20.81 2.79
C GLU A 218 1.60 19.94 3.48
N SER A 219 1.24 18.72 3.88
CA SER A 219 2.14 17.78 4.54
C SER A 219 3.32 17.33 3.68
N ASN A 220 3.23 17.41 2.36
CA ASN A 220 4.38 17.16 1.48
C ASN A 220 5.50 18.19 1.68
N TRP A 221 5.20 19.36 2.26
CA TRP A 221 6.15 20.44 2.56
C TRP A 221 6.46 20.49 4.06
N ILE A 222 6.95 19.42 4.61
CA ILE A 222 7.15 19.16 6.06
C ILE A 222 7.88 20.31 6.80
N PHE A 223 8.66 21.13 6.10
CA PHE A 223 9.42 22.23 6.70
C PHE A 223 8.61 23.53 6.88
N LEU A 224 7.41 23.62 6.31
CA LEU A 224 6.58 24.84 6.26
C LEU A 224 5.31 24.73 7.13
N LEU A 225 5.20 23.71 7.99
CA LEU A 225 3.94 23.39 8.66
C LEU A 225 3.61 24.33 9.83
N GLY A 226 2.56 25.11 9.63
CA GLY A 226 1.66 25.59 10.70
C GLY A 226 0.40 24.74 10.76
N LYS A 227 -0.58 25.08 11.62
CA LYS A 227 -1.90 24.43 11.62
C LYS A 227 -2.62 24.74 10.29
N SER A 228 -3.13 23.72 9.62
CA SER A 228 -3.92 23.90 8.39
C SER A 228 -5.21 24.67 8.67
N ARG A 229 -5.61 25.53 7.74
CA ARG A 229 -6.90 26.23 7.79
C ARG A 229 -8.08 25.27 7.62
N GLU A 230 -7.87 24.11 7.01
CA GLU A 230 -8.90 23.09 6.79
C GLU A 230 -9.17 22.25 8.04
N PHE A 231 -8.25 22.24 9.01
CA PHE A 231 -8.22 21.29 10.13
C PHE A 231 -9.51 21.32 10.96
N ASP A 232 -9.92 22.50 11.46
CA ASP A 232 -11.06 22.57 12.36
C ASP A 232 -12.39 22.21 11.68
N ALA A 233 -12.56 22.65 10.42
CA ALA A 233 -13.73 22.32 9.62
C ALA A 233 -13.76 20.82 9.25
N PHE A 234 -12.62 20.23 8.91
CA PHE A 234 -12.49 18.82 8.63
C PHE A 234 -12.86 17.96 9.84
N TYR A 235 -12.26 18.21 11.00
CA TYR A 235 -12.57 17.48 12.21
C TYR A 235 -13.96 17.76 12.75
N GLY A 236 -14.52 18.96 12.50
CA GLY A 236 -15.91 19.27 12.78
C GLY A 236 -16.89 18.35 12.06
N LYS A 237 -16.64 18.09 10.76
CA LYS A 237 -17.43 17.13 9.98
C LYS A 237 -17.28 15.68 10.48
N ILE A 238 -16.06 15.25 10.79
CA ILE A 238 -15.84 13.88 11.35
C ILE A 238 -16.62 13.71 12.65
N ARG A 239 -16.55 14.69 13.58
CA ARG A 239 -17.32 14.64 14.84
C ARG A 239 -18.81 14.62 14.59
N HIS A 240 -19.32 15.34 13.59
CA HIS A 240 -20.73 15.31 13.21
C HIS A 240 -21.16 13.88 12.80
N TYR A 241 -20.39 13.20 11.94
CA TYR A 241 -20.69 11.81 11.56
C TYR A 241 -20.58 10.83 12.73
N LEU A 242 -19.62 11.02 13.62
CA LEU A 242 -19.47 10.20 14.83
C LEU A 242 -20.61 10.40 15.84
N ALA A 243 -21.21 11.59 15.90
CA ALA A 243 -22.34 11.88 16.78
C ALA A 243 -23.65 11.22 16.30
N SER A 244 -23.77 10.92 15.02
CA SER A 244 -24.94 10.28 14.42
C SER A 244 -24.51 9.24 13.39
N PRO A 245 -23.89 8.14 13.83
CA PRO A 245 -23.35 7.13 12.93
C PRO A 245 -24.47 6.43 12.16
N GLN A 246 -24.28 6.27 10.87
CA GLN A 246 -25.25 5.58 10.00
C GLN A 246 -25.05 4.06 10.08
N PRO A 247 -26.14 3.27 9.99
CA PRO A 247 -26.03 1.81 9.94
C PRO A 247 -25.07 1.33 8.84
N ASP A 248 -24.51 0.14 9.02
CA ASP A 248 -23.65 -0.53 8.05
C ASP A 248 -22.42 0.31 7.63
N SER A 249 -21.91 1.15 8.52
CA SER A 249 -20.72 1.96 8.33
C SER A 249 -19.64 1.68 9.38
N LEU A 250 -18.37 2.00 9.09
CA LEU A 250 -17.32 1.84 10.09
C LEU A 250 -17.55 2.73 11.33
N THR A 251 -18.14 3.92 11.15
CA THR A 251 -18.48 4.80 12.29
C THR A 251 -19.54 4.19 13.20
N ALA A 252 -20.44 3.33 12.69
CA ALA A 252 -21.41 2.61 13.52
C ALA A 252 -20.75 1.61 14.50
N LEU A 253 -19.58 1.10 14.16
CA LEU A 253 -18.82 0.18 15.01
C LEU A 253 -17.99 0.91 16.08
N CYS A 254 -17.67 2.20 15.89
CA CYS A 254 -16.82 2.92 16.81
C CYS A 254 -17.30 2.89 18.27
N PRO A 255 -18.61 3.09 18.60
CA PRO A 255 -19.09 3.02 19.98
C PRO A 255 -18.94 1.63 20.63
N HIS A 256 -18.82 0.58 19.83
CA HIS A 256 -18.75 -0.82 20.29
C HIS A 256 -17.32 -1.36 20.37
N ALA A 257 -16.35 -0.63 19.81
CA ALA A 257 -14.95 -1.02 19.83
C ALA A 257 -14.28 -0.65 21.18
N PRO A 258 -13.26 -1.39 21.61
CA PRO A 258 -12.46 -1.02 22.79
C PRO A 258 -11.90 0.39 22.62
N GLN A 259 -12.17 1.29 23.55
CA GLN A 259 -11.69 2.66 23.50
C GLN A 259 -11.51 3.27 24.89
N THR A 260 -10.54 4.16 24.98
CA THR A 260 -10.23 5.01 26.13
C THR A 260 -10.10 6.46 25.64
N ASP A 261 -9.82 7.38 26.54
CA ASP A 261 -9.50 8.77 26.15
C ASP A 261 -8.27 8.85 25.26
N GLY A 262 -7.31 7.91 25.40
CA GLY A 262 -6.09 7.81 24.59
C GLY A 262 -6.34 7.36 23.13
N THR A 263 -7.47 6.68 22.88
CA THR A 263 -7.83 6.18 21.54
C THR A 263 -8.00 7.31 20.52
N ARG A 264 -8.59 8.46 20.93
CA ARG A 264 -8.82 9.60 20.03
C ARG A 264 -9.50 9.17 18.74
N VAL A 265 -10.72 8.65 18.84
CA VAL A 265 -11.48 8.01 17.76
C VAL A 265 -11.52 8.84 16.48
N GLU A 266 -11.81 10.13 16.59
CA GLU A 266 -11.86 11.05 15.44
C GLU A 266 -10.52 11.16 14.69
N ASN A 267 -9.40 10.86 15.35
CA ASN A 267 -8.06 10.93 14.73
C ASN A 267 -7.66 9.62 14.01
N GLN A 268 -8.44 8.53 14.15
CA GLN A 268 -8.20 7.30 13.40
C GLN A 268 -8.81 7.35 11.99
N ILE A 269 -9.92 8.07 11.84
CA ILE A 269 -10.70 8.15 10.59
C ILE A 269 -9.93 8.74 9.40
N PRO A 270 -9.14 9.83 9.54
CA PRO A 270 -8.38 10.37 8.41
C PRO A 270 -7.43 9.35 7.77
N HIS A 271 -6.91 8.41 8.56
CA HIS A 271 -6.07 7.35 8.03
C HIS A 271 -6.87 6.35 7.18
N TRP A 272 -8.08 5.98 7.60
CA TRP A 272 -8.96 5.12 6.80
C TRP A 272 -9.34 5.78 5.47
N MET A 273 -9.66 7.09 5.52
CA MET A 273 -9.95 7.87 4.32
C MET A 273 -8.75 7.89 3.36
N PHE A 274 -7.58 8.27 3.87
CA PHE A 274 -6.34 8.30 3.08
C PHE A 274 -6.02 6.94 2.44
N ALA A 275 -6.11 5.87 3.21
CA ALA A 275 -5.81 4.52 2.74
C ALA A 275 -6.74 4.07 1.60
N MET A 276 -8.03 4.43 1.65
CA MET A 276 -8.99 4.03 0.64
C MET A 276 -8.95 4.93 -0.61
N MET A 277 -8.92 6.25 -0.44
CA MET A 277 -9.03 7.18 -1.57
C MET A 277 -7.74 7.35 -2.38
N GLU A 278 -6.56 7.20 -1.76
CA GLU A 278 -5.26 7.36 -2.44
C GLU A 278 -4.61 6.00 -2.71
N THR A 279 -4.36 5.24 -1.65
CA THR A 279 -3.57 4.02 -1.74
C THR A 279 -4.33 2.88 -2.43
N LEU A 280 -5.55 2.58 -1.98
CA LEU A 280 -6.32 1.46 -2.53
C LEU A 280 -6.81 1.77 -3.95
N ALA A 281 -7.28 2.99 -4.21
CA ALA A 281 -7.68 3.43 -5.56
C ALA A 281 -6.54 3.25 -6.57
N THR A 282 -5.33 3.73 -6.22
CA THR A 282 -4.14 3.60 -7.06
C THR A 282 -3.80 2.14 -7.36
N ASN A 283 -3.78 1.29 -6.34
CA ASN A 283 -3.43 -0.13 -6.51
C ASN A 283 -4.51 -0.90 -7.29
N THR A 284 -5.78 -0.57 -7.11
CA THR A 284 -6.88 -1.20 -7.86
C THR A 284 -6.84 -0.82 -9.34
N LEU A 285 -6.53 0.46 -9.67
CA LEU A 285 -6.32 0.88 -11.05
C LEU A 285 -5.12 0.15 -11.70
N ARG A 286 -4.01 0.03 -10.97
CA ARG A 286 -2.82 -0.71 -11.43
C ARG A 286 -3.12 -2.18 -11.65
N ALA A 287 -3.89 -2.81 -10.76
CA ALA A 287 -4.32 -4.20 -10.91
C ALA A 287 -5.19 -4.39 -12.16
N LEU A 288 -6.17 -3.48 -12.40
CA LEU A 288 -6.97 -3.52 -13.62
C LEU A 288 -6.13 -3.34 -14.89
N ALA A 289 -5.13 -2.44 -14.85
CA ALA A 289 -4.19 -2.24 -15.95
C ALA A 289 -3.35 -3.50 -16.23
N LEU A 290 -2.85 -4.17 -15.17
CA LEU A 290 -2.11 -5.43 -15.29
C LEU A 290 -2.97 -6.56 -15.86
N ILE A 291 -4.16 -6.78 -15.33
CA ILE A 291 -5.11 -7.78 -15.84
C ILE A 291 -5.40 -7.52 -17.33
N SER A 292 -5.67 -6.26 -17.69
CA SER A 292 -5.98 -5.87 -19.06
C SER A 292 -4.79 -6.02 -20.04
N ALA A 293 -3.56 -6.01 -19.53
CA ALA A 293 -2.35 -6.19 -20.32
C ALA A 293 -1.88 -7.66 -20.41
N HIS A 294 -2.46 -8.56 -19.61
CA HIS A 294 -2.09 -9.97 -19.52
C HIS A 294 -3.29 -10.88 -19.86
N PRO A 295 -3.47 -11.28 -21.14
CA PRO A 295 -4.64 -12.02 -21.59
C PRO A 295 -4.91 -13.32 -20.80
N ALA A 296 -3.87 -14.07 -20.46
CA ALA A 296 -4.01 -15.29 -19.67
C ALA A 296 -4.56 -15.02 -18.26
N ALA A 297 -4.13 -13.92 -17.63
CA ALA A 297 -4.66 -13.51 -16.33
C ALA A 297 -6.11 -13.03 -16.44
N GLU A 298 -6.43 -12.25 -17.49
CA GLU A 298 -7.82 -11.83 -17.75
C GLU A 298 -8.74 -13.03 -17.93
N GLU A 299 -8.34 -14.01 -18.73
CA GLU A 299 -9.13 -15.22 -18.96
C GLU A 299 -9.34 -16.00 -17.67
N ARG A 300 -8.30 -16.22 -16.88
CA ARG A 300 -8.38 -16.92 -15.59
C ARG A 300 -9.30 -16.22 -14.61
N VAL A 301 -9.23 -14.89 -14.50
CA VAL A 301 -10.14 -14.10 -13.67
C VAL A 301 -11.57 -14.27 -14.15
N ARG A 302 -11.82 -14.19 -15.45
CA ARG A 302 -13.17 -14.31 -16.03
C ARG A 302 -13.80 -15.68 -15.82
N LEU A 303 -13.02 -16.76 -15.88
CA LEU A 303 -13.51 -18.10 -15.59
C LEU A 303 -14.11 -18.21 -14.17
N ASN A 304 -13.57 -17.48 -13.21
CA ASN A 304 -14.07 -17.44 -11.84
C ASN A 304 -15.29 -16.50 -11.69
N ILE A 305 -15.25 -15.32 -12.31
CA ILE A 305 -16.30 -14.31 -12.23
C ILE A 305 -17.57 -14.74 -12.99
N ASN A 306 -17.43 -15.30 -14.19
CA ASN A 306 -18.58 -15.67 -15.06
C ASN A 306 -19.41 -16.85 -14.52
N LYS A 307 -18.93 -17.55 -13.51
CA LYS A 307 -19.69 -18.65 -12.89
C LYS A 307 -20.87 -18.14 -12.04
N ASN A 308 -20.82 -16.87 -11.58
CA ASN A 308 -21.84 -16.31 -10.71
C ASN A 308 -22.46 -15.06 -11.36
N GLN A 309 -23.78 -15.07 -11.56
CA GLN A 309 -24.50 -13.91 -12.10
C GLN A 309 -24.60 -12.74 -11.12
N SER A 310 -24.57 -13.01 -9.82
CA SER A 310 -24.47 -12.01 -8.76
C SER A 310 -23.52 -12.51 -7.68
N PHE A 311 -22.68 -11.63 -7.15
CA PHE A 311 -21.72 -11.98 -6.08
C PHE A 311 -22.31 -11.71 -4.70
N SER A 312 -22.07 -12.61 -3.78
CA SER A 312 -22.12 -12.39 -2.34
C SER A 312 -20.76 -11.95 -1.80
N ALA A 313 -20.69 -11.55 -0.55
CA ALA A 313 -19.41 -11.26 0.11
C ALA A 313 -18.50 -12.50 0.18
N ALA A 314 -19.09 -13.69 0.36
CA ALA A 314 -18.35 -14.95 0.35
C ALA A 314 -17.75 -15.24 -1.03
N ASP A 315 -18.47 -14.93 -2.12
CA ASP A 315 -17.92 -15.07 -3.47
C ASP A 315 -16.72 -14.19 -3.69
N ILE A 316 -16.79 -12.91 -3.29
CA ILE A 316 -15.67 -11.96 -3.40
C ILE A 316 -14.44 -12.50 -2.63
N HIS A 317 -14.64 -13.02 -1.41
CA HIS A 317 -13.56 -13.62 -0.62
C HIS A 317 -12.96 -14.86 -1.29
N SER A 318 -13.73 -15.60 -2.08
CA SER A 318 -13.27 -16.77 -2.82
C SER A 318 -12.44 -16.46 -4.07
N PHE A 319 -12.46 -15.21 -4.56
CA PHE A 319 -11.72 -14.78 -5.75
C PHE A 319 -10.23 -14.58 -5.47
N THR A 320 -9.58 -15.59 -4.90
CA THR A 320 -8.19 -15.54 -4.43
C THR A 320 -7.19 -15.15 -5.53
N TYR A 321 -7.42 -15.57 -6.78
CA TYR A 321 -6.57 -15.18 -7.89
C TYR A 321 -6.72 -13.68 -8.25
N LEU A 322 -7.93 -13.14 -8.18
CA LEU A 322 -8.18 -11.72 -8.40
C LEU A 322 -7.58 -10.86 -7.27
N GLU A 323 -7.70 -11.32 -6.02
CA GLU A 323 -7.00 -10.74 -4.87
C GLU A 323 -5.48 -10.79 -5.09
N GLY A 324 -4.94 -11.91 -5.59
CA GLY A 324 -3.54 -12.05 -5.97
C GLY A 324 -3.10 -11.04 -7.04
N CYS A 325 -3.95 -10.73 -8.01
CA CYS A 325 -3.68 -9.67 -8.99
C CYS A 325 -3.57 -8.29 -8.32
N LEU A 326 -4.39 -8.00 -7.32
CA LEU A 326 -4.32 -6.76 -6.56
C LEU A 326 -3.04 -6.69 -5.71
N GLN A 327 -2.70 -7.77 -5.01
CA GLN A 327 -1.47 -7.84 -4.20
C GLN A 327 -0.22 -7.72 -5.08
N GLU A 328 -0.26 -8.27 -6.29
CA GLU A 328 0.85 -8.18 -7.25
C GLU A 328 1.04 -6.74 -7.78
N ALA A 329 -0.04 -6.01 -7.98
CA ALA A 329 0.05 -4.58 -8.29
C ALA A 329 0.70 -3.78 -7.14
N MET A 330 0.36 -4.13 -5.89
CA MET A 330 0.97 -3.52 -4.69
C MET A 330 2.45 -3.88 -4.55
N ARG A 331 2.84 -5.10 -4.92
CA ARG A 331 4.24 -5.54 -4.94
C ARG A 331 5.04 -4.80 -6.01
N LEU A 332 4.55 -4.82 -7.24
CA LEU A 332 5.26 -4.25 -8.40
C LEU A 332 5.47 -2.75 -8.27
N TRP A 333 4.49 -2.02 -7.73
CA TRP A 333 4.53 -0.56 -7.59
C TRP A 333 4.03 -0.15 -6.20
N PRO A 334 4.83 -0.36 -5.14
CA PRO A 334 4.40 -0.07 -3.78
C PRO A 334 4.09 1.42 -3.60
N THR A 335 2.88 1.72 -3.13
CA THR A 335 2.50 3.09 -2.77
C THR A 335 3.30 3.60 -1.57
N THR A 336 3.68 2.69 -0.65
CA THR A 336 4.65 2.93 0.41
C THR A 336 6.03 2.46 -0.07
N ALA A 337 6.80 3.38 -0.66
CA ALA A 337 8.09 3.07 -1.27
C ALA A 337 9.14 2.58 -0.25
N MET A 338 9.02 3.00 1.00
CA MET A 338 9.91 2.58 2.11
C MET A 338 9.16 2.56 3.43
N LEU A 339 9.60 1.71 4.34
CA LEU A 339 9.28 1.76 5.76
C LEU A 339 10.47 2.39 6.49
N ALA A 340 10.24 3.55 7.10
CA ALA A 340 11.24 4.25 7.88
C ALA A 340 10.95 4.06 9.37
N ARG A 341 11.97 3.63 10.12
CA ARG A 341 11.93 3.40 11.56
C ARG A 341 13.08 4.14 12.24
N LYS A 342 13.03 4.20 13.57
CA LYS A 342 14.07 4.74 14.42
C LYS A 342 14.20 3.86 15.65
N THR A 343 15.40 3.42 15.97
CA THR A 343 15.65 2.69 17.23
C THR A 343 15.37 3.60 18.43
N LEU A 344 14.52 3.15 19.34
CA LEU A 344 14.19 3.83 20.58
C LEU A 344 15.24 3.53 21.67
N THR A 345 15.73 2.30 21.66
CA THR A 345 16.81 1.79 22.49
C THR A 345 17.91 1.17 21.63
N GLU A 346 19.04 0.85 22.20
CA GLU A 346 20.03 0.00 21.57
C GLU A 346 19.47 -1.39 21.35
N ASP A 347 19.83 -2.03 20.23
CA ASP A 347 19.35 -3.36 19.87
C ASP A 347 20.39 -4.14 19.06
N GLU A 348 20.31 -5.47 19.10
CA GLU A 348 21.16 -6.35 18.32
C GLU A 348 20.43 -6.81 17.03
N LEU A 349 20.87 -6.32 15.89
CA LEU A 349 20.33 -6.67 14.58
C LEU A 349 21.30 -7.54 13.79
N CYS A 350 20.94 -8.78 13.54
CA CYS A 350 21.76 -9.75 12.80
C CYS A 350 23.21 -9.85 13.35
N GLY A 351 23.38 -9.91 14.66
CA GLY A 351 24.68 -9.99 15.34
C GLY A 351 25.47 -8.65 15.39
N ASN A 352 24.82 -7.54 15.10
CA ASN A 352 25.46 -6.22 15.16
C ASN A 352 24.71 -5.30 16.12
N LEU A 353 25.47 -4.63 16.99
CA LEU A 353 24.92 -3.65 17.92
C LEU A 353 24.53 -2.37 17.17
N ILE A 354 23.25 -2.02 17.19
CA ILE A 354 22.68 -0.83 16.57
C ILE A 354 22.35 0.18 17.68
N PRO A 355 23.01 1.35 17.69
CA PRO A 355 22.76 2.35 18.72
C PRO A 355 21.34 2.89 18.72
N ALA A 356 20.85 3.33 19.88
CA ALA A 356 19.62 4.10 20.00
C ALA A 356 19.63 5.34 19.07
N LYS A 357 18.45 5.77 18.63
CA LYS A 357 18.25 6.92 17.71
C LYS A 357 18.80 6.71 16.29
N THR A 358 19.16 5.48 15.92
CA THR A 358 19.54 5.14 14.55
C THR A 358 18.29 5.14 13.64
N GLN A 359 18.35 5.83 12.51
CA GLN A 359 17.32 5.72 11.46
C GLN A 359 17.50 4.39 10.74
N VAL A 360 16.41 3.64 10.55
CA VAL A 360 16.39 2.35 9.83
C VAL A 360 15.45 2.43 8.65
N ILE A 361 15.91 2.01 7.48
CA ILE A 361 15.19 2.13 6.22
C ILE A 361 15.06 0.75 5.59
N ILE A 362 13.82 0.31 5.36
CA ILE A 362 13.46 -0.87 4.58
C ILE A 362 12.86 -0.36 3.26
N LEU A 363 13.53 -0.65 2.14
CA LEU A 363 13.13 -0.16 0.81
C LEU A 363 12.20 -1.14 0.11
N ASN A 364 10.89 -0.91 0.17
CA ASN A 364 9.93 -1.74 -0.55
C ASN A 364 10.15 -1.67 -2.07
N THR A 365 10.48 -0.50 -2.61
CA THR A 365 10.83 -0.33 -4.03
C THR A 365 11.95 -1.28 -4.48
N PHE A 366 12.93 -1.54 -3.62
CA PHE A 366 14.01 -2.48 -3.90
C PHE A 366 13.62 -3.92 -3.57
N ASN A 367 13.20 -4.19 -2.32
CA ASN A 367 12.97 -5.55 -1.83
C ASN A 367 11.93 -6.31 -2.65
N HIS A 368 10.90 -5.62 -3.13
CA HIS A 368 9.85 -6.22 -3.96
C HIS A 368 10.28 -6.53 -5.40
N ARG A 369 11.39 -5.96 -5.86
CA ARG A 369 11.86 -5.99 -7.25
C ARG A 369 13.32 -6.41 -7.41
N ASP A 370 13.93 -6.99 -6.36
CA ASP A 370 15.31 -7.47 -6.42
C ASP A 370 15.39 -8.81 -7.19
N ALA A 371 15.83 -8.74 -8.45
CA ALA A 371 16.00 -9.93 -9.29
C ALA A 371 17.13 -10.86 -8.83
N GLU A 372 18.00 -10.46 -7.89
CA GLU A 372 18.99 -11.35 -7.29
C GLU A 372 18.34 -12.34 -6.31
N THR A 373 17.18 -12.00 -5.75
CA THR A 373 16.45 -12.83 -4.77
C THR A 373 15.13 -13.39 -5.31
N LEU A 374 14.50 -12.70 -6.28
CA LEU A 374 13.18 -13.01 -6.80
C LEU A 374 13.24 -13.28 -8.32
N TYR A 375 13.14 -14.55 -8.73
CA TYR A 375 13.14 -14.92 -10.14
C TYR A 375 12.03 -14.27 -10.99
N PHE A 376 10.94 -13.82 -10.34
CA PHE A 376 9.80 -13.15 -10.97
C PHE A 376 9.75 -11.64 -10.67
N ALA A 377 10.84 -11.05 -10.18
CA ALA A 377 10.89 -9.65 -9.73
C ALA A 377 10.17 -8.68 -10.67
N ASP A 378 10.39 -8.81 -11.98
CA ASP A 378 9.87 -7.92 -13.02
C ASP A 378 8.69 -8.49 -13.81
N SER A 379 8.08 -9.56 -13.31
CA SER A 379 6.94 -10.22 -13.94
C SER A 379 5.67 -10.06 -13.11
N PHE A 380 4.51 -10.15 -13.78
CA PHE A 380 3.21 -10.23 -13.13
C PHE A 380 2.91 -11.68 -12.76
N LYS A 381 2.94 -12.02 -11.47
CA LYS A 381 2.85 -13.39 -10.95
C LYS A 381 1.79 -13.52 -9.82
N PRO A 382 0.49 -13.36 -10.12
CA PRO A 382 -0.58 -13.47 -9.12
C PRO A 382 -0.62 -14.81 -8.38
N GLU A 383 -0.13 -15.88 -9.02
CA GLU A 383 -0.09 -17.22 -8.43
C GLU A 383 0.70 -17.30 -7.12
N TRP A 384 1.70 -16.44 -6.96
CA TRP A 384 2.52 -16.37 -5.75
C TRP A 384 1.67 -16.18 -4.49
N TRP A 385 0.60 -15.40 -4.60
CA TRP A 385 -0.27 -15.03 -3.48
C TRP A 385 -1.27 -16.12 -3.09
N LEU A 386 -1.43 -17.17 -3.89
CA LEU A 386 -2.35 -18.27 -3.59
C LEU A 386 -1.85 -19.14 -2.43
N GLU A 387 -0.54 -19.20 -2.20
CA GLU A 387 0.06 -19.99 -1.13
C GLU A 387 -0.03 -19.34 0.25
N ARG A 388 -0.38 -18.06 0.34
CA ARG A 388 -0.59 -17.27 1.58
C ARG A 388 0.53 -17.39 2.63
N LYS A 389 1.78 -17.55 2.21
CA LYS A 389 2.93 -17.57 3.11
C LYS A 389 3.27 -16.16 3.57
N ALA A 390 3.60 -16.01 4.87
CA ALA A 390 4.21 -14.77 5.37
C ALA A 390 5.62 -14.63 4.76
N ASP A 391 5.84 -13.52 4.06
CA ASP A 391 7.09 -13.23 3.38
C ASP A 391 7.48 -11.78 3.67
N TYR A 392 8.59 -11.60 4.38
CA TYR A 392 9.07 -10.27 4.77
C TYR A 392 9.83 -9.54 3.64
N HIS A 393 9.99 -10.16 2.48
CA HIS A 393 10.39 -9.43 1.27
C HIS A 393 9.27 -8.49 0.80
N PHE A 394 7.98 -8.83 1.05
CA PHE A 394 6.83 -8.09 0.55
C PHE A 394 6.10 -7.36 1.67
N ASN A 395 6.39 -6.08 1.83
CA ASN A 395 5.89 -5.25 2.93
C ASN A 395 4.89 -4.17 2.47
N HIS A 396 4.19 -4.39 1.35
CA HIS A 396 3.22 -3.42 0.83
C HIS A 396 2.00 -3.20 1.75
N LEU A 397 1.68 -4.16 2.63
CA LEU A 397 0.71 -4.06 3.71
C LEU A 397 1.38 -4.12 5.08
N SER A 398 2.69 -3.84 5.15
CA SER A 398 3.56 -4.08 6.31
C SER A 398 3.56 -5.56 6.73
N ASN A 399 4.36 -5.88 7.73
CA ASN A 399 4.45 -7.19 8.39
C ASN A 399 4.73 -6.98 9.87
N GLY A 400 4.89 -8.08 10.61
CA GLY A 400 5.15 -8.07 12.03
C GLY A 400 4.00 -7.47 12.84
N THR A 401 4.31 -6.90 13.99
CA THR A 401 3.33 -6.35 14.92
C THR A 401 2.53 -5.18 14.36
N GLN A 402 3.12 -4.44 13.42
CA GLN A 402 2.47 -3.31 12.74
C GLN A 402 1.92 -3.67 11.34
N VAL A 403 1.56 -4.93 11.11
CA VAL A 403 0.80 -5.31 9.91
C VAL A 403 -0.43 -4.43 9.76
N CYS A 404 -0.81 -4.10 8.53
CA CYS A 404 -1.96 -3.22 8.26
C CYS A 404 -3.24 -3.75 8.94
N ALA A 405 -3.81 -2.99 9.87
CA ALA A 405 -5.04 -3.36 10.56
C ALA A 405 -6.23 -3.52 9.60
N GLY A 406 -6.25 -2.75 8.51
CA GLY A 406 -7.27 -2.83 7.46
C GLY A 406 -6.94 -3.78 6.31
N LYS A 407 -5.94 -4.67 6.44
CA LYS A 407 -5.48 -5.55 5.35
C LYS A 407 -6.63 -6.30 4.68
N ASN A 408 -7.41 -7.05 5.45
CA ASN A 408 -8.48 -7.90 4.94
C ASN A 408 -9.60 -7.05 4.30
N LEU A 409 -9.97 -5.95 4.93
CA LEU A 409 -10.97 -5.03 4.41
C LEU A 409 -10.51 -4.36 3.10
N ALA A 410 -9.26 -3.90 3.03
CA ALA A 410 -8.71 -3.26 1.83
C ALA A 410 -8.63 -4.24 0.64
N LEU A 411 -8.16 -5.47 0.88
CA LEU A 411 -8.12 -6.51 -0.14
C LEU A 411 -9.53 -6.89 -0.61
N TYR A 412 -10.48 -7.00 0.33
CA TYR A 412 -11.88 -7.26 0.00
C TYR A 412 -12.48 -6.14 -0.88
N ILE A 413 -12.35 -4.87 -0.48
CA ILE A 413 -12.90 -3.72 -1.24
C ILE A 413 -12.28 -3.66 -2.64
N GLY A 414 -10.96 -3.75 -2.75
CA GLY A 414 -10.27 -3.71 -4.04
C GLY A 414 -10.67 -4.87 -4.95
N THR A 415 -10.78 -6.08 -4.41
CA THR A 415 -11.23 -7.27 -5.14
C THR A 415 -12.68 -7.14 -5.59
N ALA A 416 -13.58 -6.61 -4.74
CA ALA A 416 -14.99 -6.38 -5.08
C ALA A 416 -15.15 -5.35 -6.21
N VAL A 417 -14.39 -4.24 -6.16
CA VAL A 417 -14.39 -3.23 -7.24
C VAL A 417 -13.89 -3.83 -8.54
N LEU A 418 -12.79 -4.59 -8.52
CA LEU A 418 -12.25 -5.28 -9.71
C LEU A 418 -13.26 -6.30 -10.28
N ALA A 419 -13.86 -7.10 -9.41
CA ALA A 419 -14.85 -8.10 -9.81
C ALA A 419 -16.06 -7.44 -10.49
N GLU A 420 -16.61 -6.37 -9.91
CA GLU A 420 -17.75 -5.65 -10.45
C GLU A 420 -17.43 -4.94 -11.77
N LEU A 421 -16.23 -4.35 -11.90
CA LEU A 421 -15.78 -3.77 -13.17
C LEU A 421 -15.64 -4.84 -14.26
N LEU A 422 -14.94 -5.94 -13.97
CA LEU A 422 -14.67 -7.02 -14.93
C LEU A 422 -15.94 -7.80 -15.31
N ARG A 423 -16.90 -7.94 -14.41
CA ARG A 423 -18.22 -8.54 -14.73
C ARG A 423 -19.00 -7.72 -15.76
N ARG A 424 -18.89 -6.37 -15.69
CA ARG A 424 -19.67 -5.44 -16.51
C ARG A 424 -18.97 -5.03 -17.82
N GLY A 425 -17.78 -5.54 -18.11
CA GLY A 425 -17.07 -5.24 -19.35
C GLY A 425 -15.65 -5.79 -19.41
N ARG A 426 -15.07 -5.67 -20.59
CA ARG A 426 -13.65 -5.89 -20.81
C ARG A 426 -12.96 -4.54 -20.87
N TYR A 427 -11.67 -4.55 -20.52
CA TYR A 427 -10.85 -3.33 -20.56
C TYR A 427 -9.60 -3.57 -21.38
N LYS A 428 -9.31 -2.66 -22.31
CA LYS A 428 -8.08 -2.67 -23.08
C LYS A 428 -7.19 -1.54 -22.59
N LEU A 429 -6.02 -1.88 -22.05
CA LEU A 429 -5.05 -0.86 -21.65
C LEU A 429 -4.50 -0.13 -22.89
N ARG A 430 -4.66 1.18 -22.94
CA ARG A 430 -4.18 2.05 -24.00
C ARG A 430 -2.90 2.78 -23.60
N ARG A 431 -2.77 3.12 -22.32
CA ARG A 431 -1.59 3.72 -21.69
C ARG A 431 -1.52 3.32 -20.21
N PRO A 432 -0.31 3.05 -19.65
CA PRO A 432 0.96 2.86 -20.38
C PRO A 432 0.92 1.62 -21.27
N VAL A 433 1.93 1.45 -22.12
CA VAL A 433 2.09 0.20 -22.88
C VAL A 433 2.81 -0.80 -21.99
N LEU A 434 2.08 -1.81 -21.50
CA LEU A 434 2.65 -2.97 -20.80
C LEU A 434 2.64 -4.17 -21.74
N ASN A 435 3.75 -4.91 -21.75
CA ASN A 435 3.90 -6.11 -22.57
C ASN A 435 4.10 -7.32 -21.67
N SER A 436 3.17 -8.28 -21.73
CA SER A 436 3.21 -9.51 -20.93
C SER A 436 4.45 -10.40 -21.17
N SER A 437 5.18 -10.19 -22.29
CA SER A 437 6.38 -10.93 -22.64
C SER A 437 7.70 -10.20 -22.30
N ARG A 438 7.64 -9.04 -21.64
CA ARG A 438 8.81 -8.23 -21.28
C ARG A 438 8.78 -7.87 -19.80
N PRO A 439 9.94 -7.60 -19.20
CA PRO A 439 10.00 -7.05 -17.86
C PRO A 439 9.10 -5.81 -17.71
N LEU A 440 8.34 -5.75 -16.61
CA LEU A 440 7.50 -4.60 -16.29
C LEU A 440 8.36 -3.44 -15.78
N PRO A 441 8.02 -2.18 -16.09
CA PRO A 441 8.75 -1.02 -15.58
C PRO A 441 8.70 -0.97 -14.05
N HIS A 442 9.70 -0.37 -13.42
CA HIS A 442 9.73 -0.20 -11.97
C HIS A 442 8.92 1.00 -11.51
N SER A 443 8.77 2.02 -12.36
CA SER A 443 7.92 3.18 -12.09
C SER A 443 6.62 3.11 -12.89
N PHE A 444 5.51 3.54 -12.27
CA PHE A 444 4.20 3.58 -12.90
C PHE A 444 3.57 4.97 -12.73
N ASN A 445 2.87 5.44 -13.77
CA ASN A 445 2.14 6.71 -13.73
C ASN A 445 0.64 6.48 -13.86
N GLU A 446 -0.04 6.44 -12.74
CA GLU A 446 -1.49 6.28 -12.65
C GLU A 446 -2.27 7.39 -13.36
N PHE A 447 -1.77 8.64 -13.32
CA PHE A 447 -2.44 9.80 -13.92
C PHE A 447 -2.53 9.74 -15.44
N GLN A 448 -1.63 8.98 -16.08
CA GLN A 448 -1.66 8.77 -17.53
C GLN A 448 -2.34 7.47 -17.93
N THR A 449 -2.80 6.68 -16.96
CA THR A 449 -3.47 5.42 -17.27
C THR A 449 -4.76 5.67 -18.04
N ARG A 450 -4.91 4.97 -19.17
CA ARG A 450 -6.10 5.03 -20.03
C ARG A 450 -6.52 3.62 -20.40
N LEU A 451 -7.69 3.26 -19.97
CA LEU A 451 -8.36 2.00 -20.29
C LEU A 451 -9.52 2.29 -21.25
N GLU A 452 -9.67 1.48 -22.27
CA GLU A 452 -10.83 1.50 -23.14
C GLU A 452 -11.78 0.40 -22.70
N ARG A 453 -13.00 0.79 -22.33
CA ARG A 453 -14.05 -0.15 -21.93
C ARG A 453 -14.70 -0.72 -23.17
N ILE A 454 -14.83 -2.04 -23.22
CA ILE A 454 -15.59 -2.83 -24.17
C ILE A 454 -16.76 -3.43 -23.37
N PRO A 455 -17.99 -2.92 -23.54
CA PRO A 455 -19.13 -3.47 -22.79
C PRO A 455 -19.26 -4.97 -23.00
N ALA A 456 -19.71 -5.69 -21.97
CA ALA A 456 -20.19 -7.06 -22.15
C ALA A 456 -21.50 -7.01 -22.96
N PHE A 457 -21.57 -7.80 -23.99
CA PHE A 457 -22.80 -7.99 -24.78
C PHE A 457 -23.79 -8.82 -23.99
#